data_4dbc6c8a168b3d81527a927f7c7b42aa
#
_entry.id   4dbc6c8a168b3d81527a927f7c7b42aa
#
_cell.length_a   1.000
_cell.length_b   1.000
_cell.length_c   1.000
_cell.angle_alpha   90.00
_cell.angle_beta   90.00
_cell.angle_gamma   90.00
#
_symmetry.space_group_name_H-M   'P 1'
#
loop_
_entity.id
_entity.type
_entity.pdbx_description
1 polymer ?
#
loop_
_entity_poly.entity_id
_entity_poly.type
_entity_poly.pdbx_seq_one_letter_code
_entity_poly.pdbx_strand_id
1 'polypeptide(L)'
;MSDAIKHECGIAMIRLRKPLEYYIGKYGTSLYGINKLQLLMEKQHNRGQDGAGMACVKFDMPPGTRYINRLRSNAASPIKDLFNNINQQFENISRQNPKRIMDVQWMKYHAEFTGELFLGHLRYGTFGKNDIRNLHPVMRVNNWKTKNLVLAGNFNLTNVDELFEKLVAYGQYPIETSDTVTILEKIGHFLDDENEALYARFKGEGYQKSEITDHIIEHLDLLAILENSSKYWDGGFAIAGMLGHGDAFVMRDPAGIRPAFYYEDEEVVVAASERPVIQTTFNLKTEDVKEIEPGHALIIKKSG
;
A
#
# COMPACT_ATOMS: atom_id res chain seq x y z
N MET A 1 -23.47 13.54 26.92
CA MET A 1 -22.26 14.18 26.32
C MET A 1 -21.84 13.29 25.19
N SER A 2 -21.94 13.74 23.94
CA SER A 2 -21.42 12.98 22.81
C SER A 2 -19.88 12.97 22.95
N ASP A 3 -19.28 11.79 22.89
CA ASP A 3 -17.82 11.69 22.80
C ASP A 3 -17.35 12.53 21.62
N ALA A 4 -16.27 13.29 21.83
CA ALA A 4 -15.66 14.05 20.76
C ALA A 4 -15.32 13.10 19.62
N ILE A 5 -15.76 13.43 18.41
CA ILE A 5 -15.40 12.67 17.21
C ILE A 5 -13.87 12.65 17.13
N LYS A 6 -13.28 11.51 17.44
CA LYS A 6 -11.83 11.32 17.29
C LYS A 6 -11.57 11.07 15.82
N HIS A 7 -10.98 12.05 15.15
CA HIS A 7 -10.47 11.86 13.80
C HIS A 7 -9.38 10.77 13.81
N GLU A 8 -9.34 9.95 12.79
CA GLU A 8 -8.44 8.82 12.68
C GLU A 8 -7.83 8.80 11.28
N CYS A 9 -6.61 8.25 11.15
CA CYS A 9 -5.99 8.05 9.84
C CYS A 9 -6.88 7.25 8.90
N GLY A 10 -6.77 7.52 7.60
CA GLY A 10 -7.48 6.79 6.55
C GLY A 10 -6.53 6.06 5.61
N ILE A 11 -6.86 4.83 5.23
CA ILE A 11 -6.18 4.08 4.18
C ILE A 11 -7.07 3.93 2.95
N ALA A 12 -6.46 3.87 1.77
CA ALA A 12 -7.11 3.51 0.52
C ALA A 12 -6.14 2.68 -0.33
N MET A 13 -6.58 1.55 -0.84
CA MET A 13 -5.80 0.68 -1.71
C MET A 13 -6.61 0.34 -2.97
N ILE A 14 -5.95 0.30 -4.12
CA ILE A 14 -6.52 -0.16 -5.38
C ILE A 14 -5.53 -1.08 -6.07
N ARG A 15 -5.99 -2.25 -6.48
CA ARG A 15 -5.32 -3.18 -7.38
C ARG A 15 -6.13 -3.29 -8.68
N LEU A 16 -5.53 -2.94 -9.79
CA LEU A 16 -6.10 -3.12 -11.13
C LEU A 16 -5.85 -4.55 -11.62
N ARG A 17 -6.90 -5.33 -11.83
CA ARG A 17 -6.81 -6.76 -12.19
C ARG A 17 -6.56 -7.01 -13.69
N LYS A 18 -6.84 -6.03 -14.53
CA LYS A 18 -6.61 -6.09 -15.99
C LYS A 18 -5.35 -5.28 -16.37
N PRO A 19 -4.76 -5.54 -17.54
CA PRO A 19 -3.69 -4.69 -18.08
C PRO A 19 -4.16 -3.23 -18.25
N LEU A 20 -3.27 -2.26 -18.20
CA LEU A 20 -3.64 -0.84 -18.32
C LEU A 20 -4.29 -0.50 -19.66
N GLU A 21 -3.98 -1.24 -20.72
CA GLU A 21 -4.60 -1.14 -22.06
C GLU A 21 -6.11 -1.40 -22.00
N TYR A 22 -6.57 -2.28 -21.13
CA TYR A 22 -7.99 -2.53 -20.91
C TYR A 22 -8.72 -1.27 -20.43
N TYR A 23 -8.12 -0.54 -19.47
CA TYR A 23 -8.71 0.68 -18.92
C TYR A 23 -8.69 1.82 -19.93
N ILE A 24 -7.69 1.88 -20.81
CA ILE A 24 -7.71 2.80 -21.96
C ILE A 24 -8.89 2.48 -22.86
N GLY A 25 -9.06 1.22 -23.23
CA GLY A 25 -10.16 0.82 -24.12
C GLY A 25 -11.55 1.09 -23.53
N LYS A 26 -11.74 0.82 -22.23
CA LYS A 26 -13.04 0.94 -21.58
C LYS A 26 -13.34 2.35 -21.04
N TYR A 27 -12.35 3.03 -20.48
CA TYR A 27 -12.52 4.30 -19.76
C TYR A 27 -11.78 5.48 -20.42
N GLY A 28 -11.09 5.24 -21.54
CA GLY A 28 -10.38 6.28 -22.27
C GLY A 28 -9.10 6.79 -21.62
N THR A 29 -8.55 6.10 -20.60
CA THR A 29 -7.39 6.60 -19.86
C THR A 29 -6.51 5.47 -19.28
N SER A 30 -5.18 5.66 -19.33
CA SER A 30 -4.22 4.84 -18.59
C SER A 30 -4.14 5.19 -17.10
N LEU A 31 -4.79 6.28 -16.68
CA LEU A 31 -4.73 6.86 -15.34
C LEU A 31 -5.89 6.41 -14.45
N TYR A 32 -6.63 5.38 -14.83
CA TYR A 32 -7.84 4.93 -14.12
C TYR A 32 -7.56 4.66 -12.63
N GLY A 33 -6.49 3.93 -12.30
CA GLY A 33 -6.15 3.57 -10.91
C GLY A 33 -5.86 4.78 -10.05
N ILE A 34 -5.02 5.71 -10.53
CA ILE A 34 -4.67 6.93 -9.78
C ILE A 34 -5.87 7.88 -9.63
N ASN A 35 -6.73 7.99 -10.65
CA ASN A 35 -7.94 8.79 -10.58
C ASN A 35 -8.94 8.23 -9.55
N LYS A 36 -9.07 6.91 -9.48
CA LYS A 36 -9.89 6.24 -8.46
C LYS A 36 -9.30 6.39 -7.06
N LEU A 37 -7.97 6.31 -6.92
CA LEU A 37 -7.29 6.56 -5.64
C LEU A 37 -7.56 7.99 -5.15
N GLN A 38 -7.50 9.00 -6.05
CA GLN A 38 -7.84 10.38 -5.72
C GLN A 38 -9.24 10.48 -5.13
N LEU A 39 -10.23 9.90 -5.79
CA LEU A 39 -11.62 9.91 -5.32
C LEU A 39 -11.77 9.24 -3.95
N LEU A 40 -11.11 8.10 -3.72
CA LEU A 40 -11.14 7.43 -2.42
C LEU A 40 -10.53 8.31 -1.32
N MET A 41 -9.40 8.96 -1.58
CA MET A 41 -8.75 9.84 -0.62
C MET A 41 -9.58 11.11 -0.34
N GLU A 42 -10.14 11.75 -1.37
CA GLU A 42 -10.98 12.94 -1.23
C GLU A 42 -12.27 12.63 -0.45
N LYS A 43 -12.91 11.49 -0.71
CA LYS A 43 -14.17 11.12 -0.05
C LYS A 43 -14.00 10.74 1.43
N GLN A 44 -12.80 10.40 1.87
CA GLN A 44 -12.50 10.15 3.29
C GLN A 44 -11.57 11.22 3.89
N HIS A 45 -11.53 12.44 3.33
CA HIS A 45 -10.66 13.53 3.79
C HIS A 45 -10.90 13.93 5.26
N ASN A 46 -12.11 13.72 5.76
CA ASN A 46 -12.48 13.93 7.18
C ASN A 46 -11.67 13.06 8.16
N ARG A 47 -11.11 11.93 7.71
CA ARG A 47 -10.31 11.07 8.58
C ARG A 47 -8.93 11.65 8.88
N GLY A 48 -8.33 12.43 7.96
CA GLY A 48 -7.02 13.01 8.22
C GLY A 48 -6.71 14.19 7.30
N GLN A 49 -6.37 15.33 7.90
CA GLN A 49 -6.11 16.58 7.19
C GLN A 49 -4.70 17.14 7.44
N ASP A 50 -3.93 16.52 8.35
CA ASP A 50 -2.60 17.01 8.75
C ASP A 50 -1.48 16.54 7.83
N GLY A 51 -1.81 15.62 6.93
CA GLY A 51 -0.89 15.12 5.92
C GLY A 51 -1.51 14.02 5.07
N ALA A 52 -0.96 13.81 3.92
CA ALA A 52 -1.34 12.73 3.02
C ALA A 52 -0.13 12.13 2.33
N GLY A 53 -0.27 10.91 1.87
CA GLY A 53 0.74 10.27 1.05
C GLY A 53 0.17 9.15 0.20
N MET A 54 0.92 8.79 -0.81
CA MET A 54 0.55 7.74 -1.74
C MET A 54 1.78 7.01 -2.25
N ALA A 55 1.57 5.76 -2.65
CA ALA A 55 2.57 4.97 -3.35
C ALA A 55 1.92 4.17 -4.48
N CYS A 56 2.73 3.80 -5.46
CA CYS A 56 2.33 2.98 -6.60
C CYS A 56 3.39 1.93 -6.88
N VAL A 57 2.98 0.71 -7.18
CA VAL A 57 3.84 -0.36 -7.72
C VAL A 57 3.45 -0.60 -9.18
N LYS A 58 4.42 -0.50 -10.08
CA LYS A 58 4.31 -0.80 -11.50
C LYS A 58 4.74 -2.25 -11.74
N PHE A 59 3.87 -3.03 -12.36
CA PHE A 59 4.18 -4.44 -12.62
C PHE A 59 5.07 -4.61 -13.86
N ASP A 60 5.81 -5.69 -13.85
CA ASP A 60 6.59 -6.17 -15.01
C ASP A 60 7.59 -5.13 -15.57
N MET A 61 8.08 -4.26 -14.69
CA MET A 61 9.16 -3.34 -15.05
C MET A 61 10.50 -4.08 -15.09
N PRO A 62 11.33 -3.82 -16.10
CA PRO A 62 12.64 -4.45 -16.19
C PRO A 62 13.62 -3.89 -15.15
N PRO A 63 14.69 -4.64 -14.83
CA PRO A 63 15.77 -4.15 -13.97
C PRO A 63 16.34 -2.81 -14.48
N GLY A 64 16.76 -1.95 -13.54
CA GLY A 64 17.28 -0.62 -13.86
C GLY A 64 16.20 0.46 -14.04
N THR A 65 14.92 0.12 -13.89
CA THR A 65 13.82 1.07 -13.94
C THR A 65 13.15 1.22 -12.57
N ARG A 66 12.60 2.41 -12.30
CA ARG A 66 11.85 2.66 -11.08
C ARG A 66 10.45 2.06 -11.19
N TYR A 67 10.14 1.07 -10.35
CA TYR A 67 8.83 0.39 -10.33
C TYR A 67 8.02 0.71 -9.07
N ILE A 68 8.61 1.36 -8.05
CA ILE A 68 7.89 1.88 -6.89
C ILE A 68 8.01 3.40 -6.89
N ASN A 69 6.88 4.09 -6.87
CA ASN A 69 6.80 5.53 -6.68
C ASN A 69 6.14 5.83 -5.33
N ARG A 70 6.61 6.86 -4.64
CA ARG A 70 6.05 7.34 -3.37
C ARG A 70 6.10 8.86 -3.33
N LEU A 71 4.98 9.47 -2.94
CA LEU A 71 4.85 10.91 -2.72
C LEU A 71 4.13 11.17 -1.40
N ARG A 72 4.55 12.18 -0.65
CA ARG A 72 3.96 12.57 0.63
C ARG A 72 3.89 14.09 0.72
N SER A 73 2.87 14.61 1.41
CA SER A 73 2.67 16.06 1.60
C SER A 73 2.14 16.35 3.01
N ASN A 74 2.71 17.37 3.63
CA ASN A 74 2.24 18.00 4.87
C ASN A 74 1.82 19.45 4.64
N ALA A 75 1.49 19.82 3.41
CA ALA A 75 0.95 21.13 3.06
C ALA A 75 -0.41 21.38 3.72
N ALA A 76 -0.88 22.62 3.75
CA ALA A 76 -2.20 22.99 4.30
C ALA A 76 -3.38 22.26 3.64
N SER A 77 -3.23 21.79 2.40
CA SER A 77 -4.21 20.98 1.68
C SER A 77 -3.48 19.78 1.05
N PRO A 78 -3.12 18.75 1.85
CA PRO A 78 -2.15 17.75 1.44
C PRO A 78 -2.63 16.88 0.27
N ILE A 79 -3.90 16.49 0.21
CA ILE A 79 -4.45 15.73 -0.92
C ILE A 79 -4.33 16.55 -2.21
N LYS A 80 -4.76 17.82 -2.17
CA LYS A 80 -4.69 18.70 -3.34
C LYS A 80 -3.25 18.90 -3.81
N ASP A 81 -2.30 19.05 -2.89
CA ASP A 81 -0.88 19.18 -3.21
C ASP A 81 -0.34 17.93 -3.92
N LEU A 82 -0.62 16.73 -3.40
CA LEU A 82 -0.22 15.47 -4.03
C LEU A 82 -0.74 15.35 -5.47
N PHE A 83 -2.04 15.53 -5.66
CA PHE A 83 -2.65 15.32 -6.98
C PHE A 83 -2.36 16.44 -7.96
N ASN A 84 -2.15 17.67 -7.50
CA ASN A 84 -1.66 18.74 -8.37
C ASN A 84 -0.28 18.40 -8.95
N ASN A 85 0.64 17.91 -8.14
CA ASN A 85 1.98 17.50 -8.60
C ASN A 85 1.89 16.40 -9.68
N ILE A 86 1.04 15.41 -9.45
CA ILE A 86 0.84 14.29 -10.40
C ILE A 86 0.15 14.76 -11.67
N ASN A 87 -0.94 15.50 -11.54
CA ASN A 87 -1.71 16.01 -12.69
C ASN A 87 -0.86 16.93 -13.55
N GLN A 88 -0.04 17.79 -12.96
CA GLN A 88 0.90 18.64 -13.68
C GLN A 88 1.90 17.84 -14.53
N GLN A 89 2.38 16.70 -14.01
CA GLN A 89 3.25 15.80 -14.77
C GLN A 89 2.49 15.26 -16.01
N PHE A 90 1.27 14.76 -15.83
CA PHE A 90 0.47 14.21 -16.93
C PHE A 90 0.05 15.27 -17.94
N GLU A 91 -0.31 16.48 -17.49
CA GLU A 91 -0.59 17.60 -18.37
C GLU A 91 0.62 17.98 -19.22
N ASN A 92 1.81 18.03 -18.63
CA ASN A 92 3.04 18.33 -19.35
C ASN A 92 3.33 17.28 -20.43
N ILE A 93 3.15 16.00 -20.11
CA ILE A 93 3.29 14.90 -21.08
C ILE A 93 2.26 15.07 -22.22
N SER A 94 1.00 15.35 -21.88
CA SER A 94 -0.08 15.53 -22.85
C SER A 94 0.15 16.73 -23.78
N ARG A 95 0.64 17.85 -23.23
CA ARG A 95 0.97 19.06 -24.02
C ARG A 95 2.13 18.80 -25.00
N GLN A 96 3.12 18.04 -24.59
CA GLN A 96 4.24 17.67 -25.46
C GLN A 96 3.86 16.70 -26.57
N ASN A 97 3.07 15.66 -26.23
CA ASN A 97 2.58 14.67 -27.16
C ASN A 97 1.35 13.95 -26.60
N PRO A 98 0.12 14.33 -27.00
CA PRO A 98 -1.12 13.73 -26.50
C PRO A 98 -1.20 12.20 -26.67
N LYS A 99 -0.55 11.64 -27.68
CA LYS A 99 -0.57 10.19 -27.93
C LYS A 99 0.20 9.40 -26.85
N ARG A 100 1.16 10.02 -26.14
CA ARG A 100 1.96 9.35 -25.10
C ARG A 100 1.13 8.88 -23.92
N ILE A 101 0.06 9.62 -23.56
CA ILE A 101 -0.82 9.20 -22.45
C ILE A 101 -1.54 7.88 -22.74
N MET A 102 -1.73 7.56 -24.01
CA MET A 102 -2.36 6.30 -24.46
C MET A 102 -1.34 5.18 -24.69
N ASP A 103 -0.04 5.49 -24.64
CA ASP A 103 1.04 4.51 -24.77
C ASP A 103 1.44 4.01 -23.38
N VAL A 104 0.89 2.87 -22.98
CA VAL A 104 1.10 2.27 -21.64
C VAL A 104 2.58 2.01 -21.37
N GLN A 105 3.29 1.45 -22.33
CA GLN A 105 4.70 1.13 -22.13
C GLN A 105 5.51 2.40 -21.91
N TRP A 106 5.31 3.41 -22.77
CA TRP A 106 5.98 4.68 -22.62
C TRP A 106 5.63 5.35 -21.26
N MET A 107 4.34 5.35 -20.88
CA MET A 107 3.87 5.93 -19.61
C MET A 107 4.48 5.22 -18.40
N LYS A 108 4.54 3.90 -18.39
CA LYS A 108 5.14 3.13 -17.27
C LYS A 108 6.63 3.47 -17.10
N TYR A 109 7.36 3.73 -18.18
CA TYR A 109 8.79 4.09 -18.13
C TYR A 109 9.03 5.54 -17.71
N HIS A 110 8.21 6.49 -18.15
CA HIS A 110 8.53 7.91 -18.08
C HIS A 110 7.64 8.70 -17.11
N ALA A 111 6.46 8.19 -16.76
CA ALA A 111 5.55 8.86 -15.83
C ALA A 111 5.50 8.12 -14.49
N GLU A 112 5.63 8.87 -13.40
CA GLU A 112 5.39 8.32 -12.06
C GLU A 112 3.90 7.99 -11.89
N PHE A 113 3.59 7.09 -10.96
CA PHE A 113 2.20 6.70 -10.65
C PHE A 113 1.36 6.17 -11.82
N THR A 114 2.03 5.63 -12.86
CA THR A 114 1.36 4.87 -13.93
C THR A 114 1.62 3.38 -13.69
N GLY A 115 0.77 2.74 -12.92
CA GLY A 115 0.94 1.34 -12.52
C GLY A 115 -0.38 0.66 -12.18
N GLU A 116 -0.30 -0.50 -11.58
CA GLU A 116 -1.44 -1.40 -11.35
C GLU A 116 -1.85 -1.53 -9.88
N LEU A 117 -0.98 -1.11 -8.93
CA LEU A 117 -1.25 -1.23 -7.50
C LEU A 117 -0.93 0.09 -6.81
N PHE A 118 -1.88 0.60 -6.04
CA PHE A 118 -1.81 1.91 -5.39
C PHE A 118 -2.19 1.82 -3.92
N LEU A 119 -1.51 2.61 -3.09
CA LEU A 119 -1.79 2.77 -1.67
C LEU A 119 -1.81 4.26 -1.34
N GLY A 120 -2.91 4.75 -0.78
CA GLY A 120 -3.09 6.10 -0.26
C GLY A 120 -3.27 6.11 1.25
N HIS A 121 -2.85 7.19 1.88
CA HIS A 121 -2.97 7.40 3.32
C HIS A 121 -3.31 8.85 3.63
N LEU A 122 -4.20 9.04 4.60
CA LEU A 122 -4.56 10.32 5.20
C LEU A 122 -4.15 10.30 6.67
N ARG A 123 -3.37 11.29 7.09
CA ARG A 123 -2.89 11.40 8.47
C ARG A 123 -3.76 12.33 9.28
N TYR A 124 -4.14 11.86 10.46
CA TYR A 124 -4.55 12.69 11.58
C TYR A 124 -3.42 12.70 12.61
N GLY A 125 -2.87 13.89 12.88
CA GLY A 125 -1.70 14.06 13.75
C GLY A 125 -2.07 14.08 15.23
N THR A 126 -2.24 12.91 15.83
CA THR A 126 -2.44 12.78 17.29
C THR A 126 -1.12 12.85 18.05
N PHE A 127 0.00 12.56 17.40
CA PHE A 127 1.31 12.48 18.03
C PHE A 127 2.41 13.02 17.12
N GLY A 128 3.35 13.77 17.68
CA GLY A 128 4.52 14.28 16.99
C GLY A 128 4.25 15.57 16.16
N LYS A 129 5.34 16.29 15.83
CA LYS A 129 5.29 17.43 14.91
C LYS A 129 4.82 16.98 13.53
N ASN A 130 4.22 17.89 12.76
CA ASN A 130 3.81 17.63 11.37
C ASN A 130 5.05 17.48 10.45
N ASP A 131 5.83 16.43 10.72
CA ASP A 131 7.06 16.10 9.99
C ASP A 131 6.73 15.11 8.86
N ILE A 132 7.21 15.43 7.67
CA ILE A 132 7.04 14.59 6.49
C ILE A 132 7.63 13.18 6.67
N ARG A 133 8.61 13.00 7.56
CA ARG A 133 9.21 11.70 7.87
C ARG A 133 8.21 10.72 8.47
N ASN A 134 7.26 11.24 9.26
CA ASN A 134 6.21 10.47 9.93
C ASN A 134 4.97 10.23 9.05
N LEU A 135 4.97 10.68 7.79
CA LEU A 135 3.85 10.45 6.88
C LEU A 135 3.96 9.09 6.21
N HIS A 136 2.84 8.39 6.20
CA HIS A 136 2.69 7.19 5.38
C HIS A 136 2.41 7.54 3.91
N PRO A 137 2.68 6.62 2.98
CA PRO A 137 3.29 5.32 3.16
C PRO A 137 4.77 5.39 3.55
N VAL A 138 5.18 4.50 4.47
CA VAL A 138 6.60 4.22 4.74
C VAL A 138 7.08 3.08 3.84
N MET A 139 8.40 2.97 3.65
CA MET A 139 8.93 2.02 2.70
C MET A 139 10.26 1.44 3.18
N ARG A 140 10.36 0.13 3.13
CA ARG A 140 11.59 -0.64 3.25
C ARG A 140 12.08 -1.01 1.85
N VAL A 141 13.31 -0.61 1.52
CA VAL A 141 13.90 -0.76 0.18
C VAL A 141 15.00 -1.80 0.19
N ASN A 142 14.96 -2.69 -0.78
CA ASN A 142 15.95 -3.72 -1.02
C ASN A 142 16.19 -3.88 -2.54
N ASN A 143 17.34 -4.43 -2.94
CA ASN A 143 17.61 -4.76 -4.35
C ASN A 143 16.78 -5.94 -4.88
N TRP A 144 16.24 -6.77 -3.99
CA TRP A 144 15.31 -7.84 -4.34
C TRP A 144 13.89 -7.29 -4.31
N LYS A 145 13.19 -7.33 -5.45
CA LYS A 145 11.80 -6.80 -5.53
C LYS A 145 10.84 -7.51 -4.57
N THR A 146 11.09 -8.77 -4.23
CA THR A 146 10.32 -9.57 -3.26
C THR A 146 10.51 -9.15 -1.81
N LYS A 147 11.59 -8.44 -1.49
CA LYS A 147 11.90 -7.90 -0.15
C LYS A 147 11.54 -6.42 0.01
N ASN A 148 11.05 -5.74 -1.05
CA ASN A 148 10.54 -4.38 -0.92
C ASN A 148 9.15 -4.38 -0.31
N LEU A 149 8.94 -3.53 0.70
CA LEU A 149 7.68 -3.38 1.40
C LEU A 149 7.30 -1.91 1.49
N VAL A 150 6.09 -1.58 1.08
CA VAL A 150 5.44 -0.27 1.27
C VAL A 150 4.28 -0.46 2.22
N LEU A 151 4.19 0.36 3.27
CA LEU A 151 3.23 0.19 4.34
C LEU A 151 2.52 1.51 4.67
N ALA A 152 1.23 1.45 4.90
CA ALA A 152 0.44 2.51 5.48
C ALA A 152 -0.61 1.93 6.43
N GLY A 153 -1.02 2.70 7.44
CA GLY A 153 -2.03 2.20 8.36
C GLY A 153 -2.59 3.26 9.29
N ASN A 154 -3.73 2.93 9.86
CA ASN A 154 -4.32 3.56 11.01
C ASN A 154 -4.10 2.64 12.19
N PHE A 155 -3.15 2.94 13.04
CA PHE A 155 -2.80 2.07 14.16
C PHE A 155 -2.35 2.86 15.38
N ASN A 156 -2.57 2.24 16.54
CA ASN A 156 -2.10 2.69 17.83
C ASN A 156 -1.87 1.44 18.67
N LEU A 157 -0.62 0.98 18.71
CA LEU A 157 -0.23 -0.16 19.51
C LEU A 157 0.08 0.28 20.95
N THR A 158 -0.34 -0.51 21.92
CA THR A 158 -0.15 -0.22 23.35
C THR A 158 1.21 -0.71 23.86
N ASN A 159 1.84 -1.64 23.13
CA ASN A 159 3.07 -2.31 23.55
C ASN A 159 4.24 -2.12 22.58
N VAL A 160 4.38 -0.91 22.02
CA VAL A 160 5.43 -0.59 21.03
C VAL A 160 6.84 -0.87 21.57
N ASP A 161 7.11 -0.47 22.83
CA ASP A 161 8.43 -0.66 23.43
C ASP A 161 8.81 -2.14 23.56
N GLU A 162 7.88 -3.00 23.98
CA GLU A 162 8.10 -4.45 24.03
C GLU A 162 8.38 -5.06 22.64
N LEU A 163 7.67 -4.56 21.62
CA LEU A 163 7.87 -5.02 20.24
C LEU A 163 9.21 -4.56 19.69
N PHE A 164 9.64 -3.35 20.05
CA PHE A 164 10.93 -2.81 19.70
C PHE A 164 12.07 -3.62 20.33
N GLU A 165 11.98 -3.94 21.62
CA GLU A 165 12.95 -4.80 22.30
C GLU A 165 13.07 -6.18 21.63
N LYS A 166 11.96 -6.74 21.13
CA LYS A 166 12.00 -7.99 20.36
C LYS A 166 12.74 -7.84 19.03
N LEU A 167 12.61 -6.71 18.33
CA LEU A 167 13.40 -6.45 17.12
C LEU A 167 14.89 -6.40 17.43
N VAL A 168 15.28 -5.75 18.52
CA VAL A 168 16.67 -5.72 18.98
C VAL A 168 17.16 -7.14 19.34
N ALA A 169 16.32 -7.94 19.98
CA ALA A 169 16.65 -9.34 20.30
C ALA A 169 16.81 -10.22 19.04
N TYR A 170 16.17 -9.89 17.93
CA TYR A 170 16.40 -10.52 16.61
C TYR A 170 17.69 -10.03 15.93
N GLY A 171 18.46 -9.12 16.57
CA GLY A 171 19.70 -8.58 16.03
C GLY A 171 19.51 -7.36 15.12
N GLN A 172 18.34 -6.77 15.10
CA GLN A 172 18.08 -5.56 14.33
C GLN A 172 18.46 -4.29 15.10
N TYR A 173 18.77 -3.22 14.38
CA TYR A 173 19.10 -1.92 14.94
C TYR A 173 18.23 -0.82 14.28
N PRO A 174 16.91 -0.78 14.59
CA PRO A 174 16.06 0.26 14.04
C PRO A 174 16.51 1.66 14.51
N ILE A 175 16.44 2.64 13.61
CA ILE A 175 16.90 4.01 13.90
C ILE A 175 15.89 4.85 14.67
N GLU A 176 14.65 4.39 14.79
CA GLU A 176 13.56 5.08 15.48
C GLU A 176 12.70 4.05 16.27
N THR A 177 12.13 4.50 17.39
CA THR A 177 11.30 3.67 18.27
C THR A 177 9.79 3.84 18.02
N SER A 178 9.40 4.42 16.87
CA SER A 178 7.99 4.64 16.55
C SER A 178 7.28 3.32 16.23
N ASP A 179 5.97 3.27 16.49
CA ASP A 179 5.10 2.15 16.11
C ASP A 179 5.19 1.83 14.61
N THR A 180 5.26 2.86 13.78
CA THR A 180 5.40 2.74 12.32
C THR A 180 6.65 1.97 11.91
N VAL A 181 7.82 2.33 12.46
CA VAL A 181 9.09 1.67 12.15
C VAL A 181 9.08 0.26 12.75
N THR A 182 8.59 0.10 13.97
CA THR A 182 8.49 -1.20 14.62
C THR A 182 7.65 -2.20 13.83
N ILE A 183 6.48 -1.78 13.32
CA ILE A 183 5.62 -2.61 12.46
C ILE A 183 6.31 -2.93 11.12
N LEU A 184 6.89 -1.91 10.46
CA LEU A 184 7.56 -2.06 9.17
C LEU A 184 8.70 -3.08 9.25
N GLU A 185 9.57 -2.92 10.24
CA GLU A 185 10.74 -3.79 10.40
C GLU A 185 10.35 -5.19 10.88
N LYS A 186 9.28 -5.32 11.67
CA LYS A 186 8.81 -6.64 12.09
C LYS A 186 8.22 -7.45 10.93
N ILE A 187 7.41 -6.82 10.05
CA ILE A 187 6.96 -7.48 8.82
C ILE A 187 8.16 -7.74 7.90
N GLY A 188 9.08 -6.78 7.79
CA GLY A 188 10.29 -6.89 7.00
C GLY A 188 11.19 -8.05 7.42
N HIS A 189 11.30 -8.34 8.72
CA HIS A 189 12.06 -9.48 9.26
C HIS A 189 11.49 -10.81 8.74
N PHE A 190 10.20 -11.07 8.94
CA PHE A 190 9.61 -12.32 8.47
C PHE A 190 9.52 -12.42 6.95
N LEU A 191 9.45 -11.27 6.26
CA LEU A 191 9.56 -11.22 4.80
C LEU A 191 10.96 -11.64 4.33
N ASP A 192 12.01 -11.22 5.04
CA ASP A 192 13.40 -11.63 4.73
C ASP A 192 13.60 -13.12 4.98
N ASP A 193 13.15 -13.64 6.13
CA ASP A 193 13.28 -15.05 6.51
C ASP A 193 12.61 -15.96 5.48
N GLU A 194 11.37 -15.63 5.06
CA GLU A 194 10.65 -16.39 4.04
C GLU A 194 11.35 -16.35 2.67
N ASN A 195 11.84 -15.16 2.26
CA ASN A 195 12.61 -15.04 1.03
C ASN A 195 13.90 -15.86 1.06
N GLU A 196 14.61 -15.90 2.20
CA GLU A 196 15.84 -16.67 2.36
C GLU A 196 15.58 -18.18 2.34
N ALA A 197 14.52 -18.63 3.01
CA ALA A 197 14.09 -20.01 3.00
C ALA A 197 13.75 -20.50 1.59
N LEU A 198 12.94 -19.74 0.86
CA LEU A 198 12.56 -20.04 -0.53
C LEU A 198 13.77 -19.99 -1.47
N TYR A 199 14.66 -18.99 -1.30
CA TYR A 199 15.89 -18.91 -2.08
C TYR A 199 16.78 -20.16 -1.88
N ALA A 200 16.99 -20.58 -0.63
CA ALA A 200 17.79 -21.76 -0.31
C ALA A 200 17.18 -23.03 -0.90
N ARG A 201 15.85 -23.18 -0.81
CA ARG A 201 15.10 -24.31 -1.38
C ARG A 201 15.29 -24.39 -2.90
N PHE A 202 14.95 -23.35 -3.64
CA PHE A 202 15.01 -23.37 -5.10
C PHE A 202 16.43 -23.45 -5.65
N LYS A 203 17.40 -22.86 -4.94
CA LYS A 203 18.81 -23.05 -5.24
C LYS A 203 19.23 -24.52 -5.07
N GLY A 204 18.76 -25.20 -4.00
CA GLY A 204 18.98 -26.62 -3.77
C GLY A 204 18.33 -27.52 -4.83
N GLU A 205 17.20 -27.10 -5.39
CA GLU A 205 16.51 -27.77 -6.50
C GLU A 205 17.20 -27.53 -7.89
N GLY A 206 18.24 -26.67 -7.95
CA GLY A 206 19.07 -26.46 -9.13
C GLY A 206 18.66 -25.30 -10.03
N TYR A 207 17.69 -24.45 -9.63
CA TYR A 207 17.28 -23.28 -10.41
C TYR A 207 18.36 -22.21 -10.51
N GLN A 208 18.38 -21.48 -11.62
CA GLN A 208 19.28 -20.34 -11.82
C GLN A 208 18.85 -19.14 -10.97
N LYS A 209 19.80 -18.29 -10.58
CA LYS A 209 19.52 -17.13 -9.68
C LYS A 209 18.43 -16.19 -10.22
N SER A 210 18.31 -16.00 -11.53
CA SER A 210 17.26 -15.17 -12.14
C SER A 210 15.87 -15.81 -12.04
N GLU A 211 15.80 -17.14 -12.17
CA GLU A 211 14.55 -17.92 -12.11
C GLU A 211 14.04 -18.00 -10.67
N ILE A 212 14.95 -18.06 -9.69
CA ILE A 212 14.58 -18.15 -8.26
C ILE A 212 13.68 -16.98 -7.83
N THR A 213 13.88 -15.77 -8.37
CA THR A 213 13.03 -14.64 -8.04
C THR A 213 11.56 -14.87 -8.43
N ASP A 214 11.32 -15.47 -9.59
CA ASP A 214 9.97 -15.76 -10.07
C ASP A 214 9.33 -16.89 -9.24
N HIS A 215 10.10 -17.89 -8.87
CA HIS A 215 9.67 -18.94 -7.94
C HIS A 215 9.34 -18.38 -6.55
N ILE A 216 10.14 -17.44 -6.03
CA ILE A 216 9.82 -16.77 -4.75
C ILE A 216 8.49 -16.02 -4.85
N ILE A 217 8.25 -15.26 -5.93
CA ILE A 217 6.98 -14.53 -6.14
C ILE A 217 5.78 -15.48 -6.11
N GLU A 218 5.90 -16.64 -6.74
CA GLU A 218 4.83 -17.63 -6.83
C GLU A 218 4.53 -18.31 -5.48
N HIS A 219 5.58 -18.61 -4.70
CA HIS A 219 5.48 -19.43 -3.50
C HIS A 219 5.52 -18.65 -2.19
N LEU A 220 5.72 -17.32 -2.21
CA LEU A 220 5.77 -16.50 -0.99
C LEU A 220 4.46 -16.64 -0.20
N ASP A 221 4.57 -17.10 1.05
CA ASP A 221 3.45 -17.23 1.97
C ASP A 221 3.23 -15.93 2.76
N LEU A 222 2.47 -15.02 2.15
CA LEU A 222 2.17 -13.73 2.78
C LEU A 222 1.31 -13.89 4.04
N LEU A 223 0.46 -14.93 4.11
CA LEU A 223 -0.34 -15.19 5.31
C LEU A 223 0.56 -15.55 6.48
N ALA A 224 1.47 -16.49 6.32
CA ALA A 224 2.42 -16.88 7.37
C ALA A 224 3.30 -15.70 7.82
N ILE A 225 3.74 -14.85 6.88
CA ILE A 225 4.48 -13.62 7.21
C ILE A 225 3.66 -12.70 8.10
N LEU A 226 2.39 -12.45 7.78
CA LEU A 226 1.52 -11.57 8.55
C LEU A 226 1.16 -12.16 9.93
N GLU A 227 0.87 -13.45 10.02
CA GLU A 227 0.60 -14.15 11.28
C GLU A 227 1.81 -14.08 12.23
N ASN A 228 3.01 -14.36 11.74
CA ASN A 228 4.22 -14.28 12.54
C ASN A 228 4.56 -12.83 12.94
N SER A 229 4.33 -11.88 12.05
CA SER A 229 4.60 -10.47 12.32
C SER A 229 3.66 -9.89 13.37
N SER A 230 2.37 -10.18 13.27
CA SER A 230 1.34 -9.62 14.15
C SER A 230 1.24 -10.32 15.51
N LYS A 231 1.95 -11.44 15.66
CA LYS A 231 2.04 -12.15 16.93
C LYS A 231 2.54 -11.21 18.03
N TYR A 232 1.76 -11.07 19.08
CA TYR A 232 1.96 -10.16 20.21
C TYR A 232 1.66 -8.68 19.94
N TRP A 233 1.07 -8.29 18.81
CA TRP A 233 0.58 -6.92 18.67
C TRP A 233 -0.65 -6.71 19.55
N ASP A 234 -0.61 -5.66 20.35
CA ASP A 234 -1.71 -5.25 21.19
C ASP A 234 -2.14 -3.81 20.82
N GLY A 235 -3.46 -3.60 20.66
CA GLY A 235 -4.02 -2.32 20.25
C GLY A 235 -4.87 -2.40 18.99
N GLY A 236 -5.34 -1.24 18.53
CA GLY A 236 -6.18 -1.13 17.34
C GLY A 236 -5.38 -0.84 16.08
N PHE A 237 -5.58 -1.60 15.02
CA PHE A 237 -4.91 -1.35 13.74
C PHE A 237 -5.73 -1.78 12.52
N ALA A 238 -5.61 -0.99 11.44
CA ALA A 238 -5.91 -1.38 10.08
C ALA A 238 -4.70 -1.01 9.22
N ILE A 239 -4.02 -2.01 8.70
CA ILE A 239 -2.72 -1.87 8.02
C ILE A 239 -2.85 -2.38 6.60
N ALA A 240 -2.39 -1.58 5.64
CA ALA A 240 -2.30 -1.94 4.24
C ALA A 240 -0.83 -1.96 3.79
N GLY A 241 -0.46 -2.98 3.04
CA GLY A 241 0.91 -3.15 2.54
C GLY A 241 0.95 -3.60 1.09
N MET A 242 2.02 -3.21 0.40
CA MET A 242 2.32 -3.62 -0.97
C MET A 242 3.76 -4.13 -1.03
N LEU A 243 3.95 -5.28 -1.66
CA LEU A 243 5.27 -5.83 -1.96
C LEU A 243 5.76 -5.36 -3.34
N GLY A 244 7.07 -5.23 -3.50
CA GLY A 244 7.66 -4.72 -4.74
C GLY A 244 7.40 -5.57 -5.97
N HIS A 245 7.03 -6.83 -5.82
CA HIS A 245 6.64 -7.71 -6.92
C HIS A 245 5.16 -7.63 -7.30
N GLY A 246 4.31 -7.02 -6.44
CA GLY A 246 2.92 -6.77 -6.74
C GLY A 246 1.88 -7.46 -5.85
N ASP A 247 2.29 -8.33 -4.92
CA ASP A 247 1.39 -8.82 -3.88
C ASP A 247 1.06 -7.68 -2.90
N ALA A 248 -0.13 -7.73 -2.31
CA ALA A 248 -0.59 -6.72 -1.36
C ALA A 248 -1.46 -7.35 -0.27
N PHE A 249 -1.68 -6.60 0.80
CA PHE A 249 -2.56 -7.03 1.87
C PHE A 249 -3.23 -5.84 2.57
N VAL A 250 -4.37 -6.13 3.20
CA VAL A 250 -4.99 -5.25 4.19
C VAL A 250 -5.38 -6.11 5.38
N MET A 251 -4.85 -5.82 6.57
CA MET A 251 -5.13 -6.58 7.79
C MET A 251 -5.77 -5.70 8.85
N ARG A 252 -6.60 -6.30 9.69
CA ARG A 252 -7.36 -5.64 10.75
C ARG A 252 -7.08 -6.28 12.10
N ASP A 253 -7.06 -5.46 13.15
CA ASP A 253 -6.85 -5.90 14.53
C ASP A 253 -7.90 -6.92 15.00
N PRO A 254 -7.52 -7.86 15.91
CA PRO A 254 -8.41 -8.91 16.40
C PRO A 254 -9.63 -8.40 17.17
N ALA A 255 -9.56 -7.20 17.76
CA ALA A 255 -10.66 -6.61 18.50
C ALA A 255 -11.61 -5.78 17.60
N GLY A 256 -11.24 -5.57 16.32
CA GLY A 256 -12.03 -4.81 15.36
C GLY A 256 -12.15 -3.32 15.68
N ILE A 257 -11.15 -2.76 16.39
CA ILE A 257 -11.14 -1.35 16.81
C ILE A 257 -11.05 -0.42 15.60
N ARG A 258 -10.21 -0.78 14.61
CA ARG A 258 -10.06 0.02 13.39
C ARG A 258 -10.89 -0.57 12.26
N PRO A 259 -11.67 0.26 11.55
CA PRO A 259 -12.48 -0.23 10.43
C PRO A 259 -11.63 -0.45 9.17
N ALA A 260 -11.98 -1.48 8.40
CA ALA A 260 -11.46 -1.73 7.07
C ALA A 260 -12.51 -2.47 6.24
N PHE A 261 -12.74 -1.97 5.02
CA PHE A 261 -13.73 -2.48 4.08
C PHE A 261 -13.08 -2.78 2.74
N TYR A 262 -13.66 -3.70 1.96
CA TYR A 262 -13.18 -4.00 0.63
C TYR A 262 -14.31 -4.31 -0.34
N TYR A 263 -13.99 -4.19 -1.60
CA TYR A 263 -14.79 -4.59 -2.74
C TYR A 263 -13.88 -5.24 -3.79
N GLU A 264 -14.39 -6.23 -4.48
CA GLU A 264 -13.70 -6.87 -5.58
C GLU A 264 -14.66 -7.21 -6.71
N ASP A 265 -14.18 -7.06 -7.94
CA ASP A 265 -14.80 -7.54 -9.16
C ASP A 265 -13.73 -8.04 -10.14
N GLU A 266 -14.10 -8.26 -11.40
CA GLU A 266 -13.15 -8.70 -12.43
C GLU A 266 -12.10 -7.64 -12.81
N GLU A 267 -12.31 -6.38 -12.45
CA GLU A 267 -11.46 -5.25 -12.85
C GLU A 267 -10.58 -4.74 -11.73
N VAL A 268 -11.11 -4.72 -10.50
CA VAL A 268 -10.41 -4.11 -9.36
C VAL A 268 -10.58 -4.92 -8.08
N VAL A 269 -9.57 -4.80 -7.21
CA VAL A 269 -9.73 -5.02 -5.77
C VAL A 269 -9.49 -3.68 -5.10
N VAL A 270 -10.40 -3.26 -4.23
CA VAL A 270 -10.35 -1.97 -3.55
C VAL A 270 -10.52 -2.17 -2.05
N ALA A 271 -9.71 -1.49 -1.25
CA ALA A 271 -9.93 -1.43 0.18
C ALA A 271 -9.85 0.02 0.68
N ALA A 272 -10.64 0.34 1.72
CA ALA A 272 -10.62 1.66 2.36
C ALA A 272 -11.06 1.56 3.83
N SER A 273 -10.74 2.60 4.60
CA SER A 273 -11.17 2.70 6.00
C SER A 273 -12.68 2.88 6.16
N GLU A 274 -13.40 3.33 5.14
CA GLU A 274 -14.82 3.62 5.20
C GLU A 274 -15.61 2.98 4.05
N ARG A 275 -16.69 2.28 4.38
CA ARG A 275 -17.61 1.65 3.42
C ARG A 275 -18.20 2.65 2.41
N PRO A 276 -18.75 3.83 2.84
CA PRO A 276 -19.37 4.78 1.92
C PRO A 276 -18.39 5.34 0.87
N VAL A 277 -17.11 5.36 1.19
CA VAL A 277 -16.06 5.82 0.27
C VAL A 277 -15.94 4.90 -0.94
N ILE A 278 -15.93 3.60 -0.71
CA ILE A 278 -15.91 2.59 -1.78
C ILE A 278 -17.21 2.64 -2.57
N GLN A 279 -18.36 2.61 -1.88
CA GLN A 279 -19.69 2.66 -2.49
C GLN A 279 -19.83 3.83 -3.47
N THR A 280 -19.51 5.03 -3.03
CA THR A 280 -19.68 6.24 -3.84
C THR A 280 -18.63 6.39 -4.94
N THR A 281 -17.43 5.78 -4.79
CA THR A 281 -16.38 5.82 -5.82
C THR A 281 -16.69 4.87 -6.98
N PHE A 282 -17.34 3.74 -6.70
CA PHE A 282 -17.63 2.69 -7.68
C PHE A 282 -19.12 2.53 -7.99
N ASN A 283 -20.00 3.39 -7.41
CA ASN A 283 -21.45 3.35 -7.56
C ASN A 283 -22.04 1.99 -7.18
N LEU A 284 -21.71 1.52 -5.97
CA LEU A 284 -22.09 0.21 -5.44
C LEU A 284 -23.19 0.32 -4.40
N LYS A 285 -23.91 -0.79 -4.20
CA LYS A 285 -24.83 -0.94 -3.08
C LYS A 285 -24.07 -1.27 -1.80
N THR A 286 -24.75 -1.17 -0.66
CA THR A 286 -24.13 -1.44 0.65
C THR A 286 -23.70 -2.91 0.79
N GLU A 287 -24.48 -3.83 0.26
CA GLU A 287 -24.22 -5.27 0.27
C GLU A 287 -23.01 -5.71 -0.58
N ASP A 288 -22.63 -4.90 -1.58
CA ASP A 288 -21.49 -5.21 -2.44
C ASP A 288 -20.14 -4.98 -1.72
N VAL A 289 -20.12 -4.09 -0.72
CA VAL A 289 -18.90 -3.74 0.02
C VAL A 289 -18.85 -4.55 1.31
N LYS A 290 -17.86 -5.42 1.38
CA LYS A 290 -17.61 -6.31 2.52
C LYS A 290 -16.75 -5.64 3.57
N GLU A 291 -16.93 -6.01 4.81
CA GLU A 291 -16.04 -5.65 5.91
C GLU A 291 -14.93 -6.71 6.05
N ILE A 292 -13.70 -6.27 6.30
CA ILE A 292 -12.65 -7.20 6.72
C ILE A 292 -12.95 -7.55 8.18
N GLU A 293 -13.18 -8.83 8.46
CA GLU A 293 -13.50 -9.29 9.81
C GLU A 293 -12.36 -9.02 10.79
N PRO A 294 -12.66 -8.79 12.09
CA PRO A 294 -11.64 -8.66 13.12
C PRO A 294 -10.66 -9.83 13.11
N GLY A 295 -9.35 -9.53 13.17
CA GLY A 295 -8.30 -10.54 13.16
C GLY A 295 -8.02 -11.18 11.79
N HIS A 296 -8.64 -10.67 10.72
CA HIS A 296 -8.43 -11.20 9.36
C HIS A 296 -7.59 -10.27 8.49
N ALA A 297 -7.08 -10.84 7.41
CA ALA A 297 -6.36 -10.14 6.36
C ALA A 297 -6.95 -10.45 4.98
N LEU A 298 -7.17 -9.43 4.18
CA LEU A 298 -7.36 -9.53 2.73
C LEU A 298 -5.98 -9.64 2.09
N ILE A 299 -5.68 -10.76 1.44
CA ILE A 299 -4.45 -10.97 0.69
C ILE A 299 -4.77 -10.86 -0.80
N ILE A 300 -4.01 -10.05 -1.50
CA ILE A 300 -4.17 -9.77 -2.92
C ILE A 300 -2.89 -10.21 -3.62
N LYS A 301 -2.97 -11.30 -4.37
CA LYS A 301 -1.82 -11.80 -5.14
C LYS A 301 -1.62 -10.96 -6.41
N LYS A 302 -0.38 -10.91 -6.91
CA LYS A 302 -0.09 -10.26 -8.19
C LYS A 302 -0.90 -10.87 -9.33
N SER A 303 -1.14 -12.16 -9.30
CA SER A 303 -1.96 -12.87 -10.29
C SER A 303 -3.44 -12.47 -10.31
N GLY A 304 -3.94 -11.81 -9.28
CA GLY A 304 -5.31 -11.29 -9.16
C GLY A 304 -6.21 -12.08 -8.24
#